data_b7825cbcc9f33c13e2f32a9d032c86e7
#
_entry.id   b7825cbcc9f33c13e2f32a9d032c86e7
#
_cell.length_a   1.000
_cell.length_b   1.000
_cell.length_c   1.000
_cell.angle_alpha   90.00
_cell.angle_beta   90.00
_cell.angle_gamma   90.00
#
_symmetry.space_group_name_H-M   'P 1'
#
loop_
_entity.id
_entity.type
_entity.pdbx_description
1 polymer ?
#
loop_
_entity_poly.entity_id
_entity_poly.type
_entity_poly.pdbx_seq_one_letter_code
_entity_poly.pdbx_strand_id
1 'polypeptide(L)'
;MDNIIIRSMKEEDFSEVLEMMKVFYASPALLSDPSEDVMKRDIADCLGDNPFIECFVFENNTGVIMGYSMVAHSYSTECGGNCVWVEDIYIKPDYRGKSIAGEFFEHLDNMYGKEAVRFRLEVEEENERAVKAYKKAGFEKLDYVQMAKDY
;
A
#
# COMPACT_ATOMS: atom_id res chain seq x y z
N MET A 1 -9.54 1.49 22.73
CA MET A 1 -8.98 1.18 21.40
C MET A 1 -9.16 2.37 20.51
N ASP A 2 -8.07 2.84 19.92
CA ASP A 2 -8.17 3.88 18.91
C ASP A 2 -8.88 3.31 17.68
N ASN A 3 -9.95 3.94 17.29
CA ASN A 3 -10.69 3.54 16.09
C ASN A 3 -9.84 3.90 14.88
N ILE A 4 -9.60 2.93 14.00
CA ILE A 4 -8.82 3.14 12.77
C ILE A 4 -9.79 3.53 11.66
N ILE A 5 -9.55 4.67 11.03
CA ILE A 5 -10.30 5.17 9.90
C ILE A 5 -9.41 5.03 8.66
N ILE A 6 -9.85 4.24 7.69
CA ILE A 6 -9.18 4.09 6.40
C ILE A 6 -9.97 4.89 5.39
N ARG A 7 -9.32 5.86 4.77
CA ARG A 7 -9.97 6.75 3.81
C ARG A 7 -9.05 7.09 2.64
N SER A 8 -9.63 7.52 1.54
CA SER A 8 -8.86 8.07 0.42
C SER A 8 -8.08 9.31 0.87
N MET A 9 -6.87 9.46 0.31
CA MET A 9 -6.03 10.63 0.52
C MET A 9 -6.72 11.89 -0.01
N LYS A 10 -6.52 13.01 0.68
CA LYS A 10 -6.96 14.36 0.28
C LYS A 10 -5.76 15.24 -0.02
N GLU A 11 -5.98 16.37 -0.69
CA GLU A 11 -4.91 17.34 -1.00
C GLU A 11 -4.18 17.83 0.26
N GLU A 12 -4.89 17.98 1.36
CA GLU A 12 -4.32 18.41 2.65
C GLU A 12 -3.34 17.40 3.26
N ASP A 13 -3.40 16.14 2.83
CA ASP A 13 -2.50 15.06 3.30
C ASP A 13 -1.18 15.02 2.53
N PHE A 14 -1.02 15.80 1.46
CA PHE A 14 0.12 15.73 0.53
C PHE A 14 1.47 15.71 1.23
N SER A 15 1.71 16.70 2.09
CA SER A 15 3.01 16.85 2.77
C SER A 15 3.30 15.70 3.71
N GLU A 16 2.31 15.22 4.44
CA GLU A 16 2.48 14.12 5.39
C GLU A 16 2.68 12.78 4.69
N VAL A 17 1.94 12.52 3.62
CA VAL A 17 2.15 11.32 2.79
C VAL A 17 3.54 11.35 2.16
N LEU A 18 4.00 12.49 1.64
CA LEU A 18 5.34 12.63 1.07
C LEU A 18 6.43 12.31 2.11
N GLU A 19 6.31 12.84 3.33
CA GLU A 19 7.29 12.54 4.39
C GLU A 19 7.28 11.04 4.78
N MET A 20 6.11 10.41 4.84
CA MET A 20 6.02 8.97 5.06
C MET A 20 6.63 8.16 3.92
N MET A 21 6.44 8.57 2.67
CA MET A 21 7.07 7.92 1.50
C MET A 21 8.59 8.02 1.58
N LYS A 22 9.14 9.16 1.94
CA LYS A 22 10.59 9.32 2.11
C LYS A 22 11.15 8.33 3.14
N VAL A 23 10.48 8.16 4.27
CA VAL A 23 10.89 7.20 5.29
C VAL A 23 10.76 5.76 4.78
N PHE A 24 9.66 5.43 4.13
CA PHE A 24 9.40 4.12 3.56
C PHE A 24 10.47 3.71 2.55
N TYR A 25 10.78 4.56 1.57
CA TYR A 25 11.75 4.27 0.52
C TYR A 25 13.21 4.37 0.99
N ALA A 26 13.49 5.02 2.10
CA ALA A 26 14.81 4.99 2.75
C ALA A 26 15.06 3.70 3.56
N SER A 27 14.04 2.84 3.72
CA SER A 27 14.17 1.58 4.45
C SER A 27 15.09 0.60 3.70
N PRO A 28 15.99 -0.12 4.40
CA PRO A 28 16.84 -1.15 3.79
C PRO A 28 16.06 -2.35 3.25
N ALA A 29 14.79 -2.50 3.58
CA ALA A 29 13.91 -3.54 3.06
C ALA A 29 13.42 -3.29 1.63
N LEU A 30 13.76 -2.15 1.03
CA LEU A 30 13.37 -1.80 -0.33
C LEU A 30 14.58 -1.75 -1.25
N LEU A 31 14.38 -2.26 -2.46
CA LEU A 31 15.41 -2.32 -3.51
C LEU A 31 15.49 -1.04 -4.35
N SER A 32 14.56 -0.11 -4.17
CA SER A 32 14.40 1.10 -4.98
C SER A 32 14.54 2.35 -4.12
N ASP A 33 15.13 3.38 -4.69
CA ASP A 33 15.28 4.71 -4.07
C ASP A 33 14.76 5.77 -5.06
N PRO A 34 13.43 5.93 -5.18
CA PRO A 34 12.85 6.91 -6.07
C PRO A 34 13.17 8.34 -5.62
N SER A 35 13.33 9.25 -6.57
CA SER A 35 13.54 10.67 -6.29
C SER A 35 12.29 11.29 -5.64
N GLU A 36 12.49 12.42 -4.95
CA GLU A 36 11.37 13.19 -4.39
C GLU A 36 10.38 13.64 -5.48
N ASP A 37 10.86 13.97 -6.69
CA ASP A 37 10.00 14.35 -7.82
C ASP A 37 9.12 13.19 -8.28
N VAL A 38 9.61 11.95 -8.26
CA VAL A 38 8.81 10.75 -8.52
C VAL A 38 7.74 10.58 -7.46
N MET A 39 8.08 10.68 -6.18
CA MET A 39 7.12 10.57 -5.07
C MET A 39 6.02 11.62 -5.18
N LYS A 40 6.37 12.87 -5.49
CA LYS A 40 5.39 13.96 -5.69
C LYS A 40 4.45 13.68 -6.86
N ARG A 41 4.97 13.10 -7.95
CA ARG A 41 4.16 12.69 -9.09
C ARG A 41 3.18 11.59 -8.73
N ASP A 42 3.62 10.59 -7.99
CA ASP A 42 2.76 9.50 -7.51
C ASP A 42 1.60 10.04 -6.68
N ILE A 43 1.87 10.97 -5.76
CA ILE A 43 0.83 11.62 -4.95
C ILE A 43 -0.13 12.41 -5.83
N ALA A 44 0.39 13.21 -6.77
CA ALA A 44 -0.43 14.01 -7.69
C ALA A 44 -1.33 13.12 -8.55
N ASP A 45 -0.82 12.00 -9.04
CA ASP A 45 -1.59 11.01 -9.80
C ASP A 45 -2.69 10.36 -8.95
N CYS A 46 -2.42 10.07 -7.68
CA CYS A 46 -3.44 9.57 -6.75
C CYS A 46 -4.53 10.60 -6.45
N LEU A 47 -4.20 11.89 -6.42
CA LEU A 47 -5.16 12.98 -6.19
C LEU A 47 -5.96 13.35 -7.45
N GLY A 48 -5.44 12.98 -8.62
CA GLY A 48 -6.06 13.25 -9.90
C GLY A 48 -7.04 12.17 -10.36
N ASP A 49 -7.16 12.03 -11.66
CA ASP A 49 -8.07 11.11 -12.32
C ASP A 49 -7.37 9.87 -12.93
N ASN A 50 -6.12 9.60 -12.53
CA ASN A 50 -5.38 8.43 -12.99
C ASN A 50 -6.07 7.15 -12.47
N PRO A 51 -6.63 6.28 -13.36
CA PRO A 51 -7.37 5.10 -12.92
C PRO A 51 -6.48 3.95 -12.42
N PHE A 52 -5.17 4.06 -12.57
CA PHE A 52 -4.23 2.98 -12.26
C PHE A 52 -3.66 3.05 -10.86
N ILE A 53 -3.84 4.16 -10.15
CA ILE A 53 -3.26 4.34 -8.81
C ILE A 53 -4.19 5.14 -7.89
N GLU A 54 -4.22 4.75 -6.62
CA GLU A 54 -4.91 5.46 -5.55
C GLU A 54 -4.12 5.36 -4.26
N CYS A 55 -4.36 6.28 -3.34
CA CYS A 55 -3.72 6.30 -2.03
C CYS A 55 -4.75 6.35 -0.91
N PHE A 56 -4.54 5.51 0.08
CA PHE A 56 -5.29 5.50 1.34
C PHE A 56 -4.43 6.03 2.46
N VAL A 57 -5.04 6.73 3.40
CA VAL A 57 -4.40 7.11 4.67
C VAL A 57 -5.11 6.41 5.83
N PHE A 58 -4.34 6.08 6.84
CA PHE A 58 -4.80 5.44 8.07
C PHE A 58 -4.82 6.50 9.17
N GLU A 59 -6.00 6.87 9.61
CA GLU A 59 -6.24 7.97 10.53
C GLU A 59 -6.87 7.44 11.81
N ASN A 60 -6.51 8.03 12.96
CA ASN A 60 -7.21 7.73 14.20
C ASN A 60 -8.40 8.69 14.41
N ASN A 61 -9.17 8.45 15.45
CA ASN A 61 -10.35 9.26 15.80
C ASN A 61 -10.06 10.72 16.19
N THR A 62 -8.80 11.09 16.33
CA THR A 62 -8.37 12.48 16.62
C THR A 62 -7.79 13.18 15.39
N GLY A 63 -7.81 12.56 14.22
CA GLY A 63 -7.30 13.12 12.98
C GLY A 63 -5.80 12.95 12.77
N VAL A 64 -5.13 12.11 13.55
CA VAL A 64 -3.70 11.83 13.38
C VAL A 64 -3.51 10.73 12.34
N ILE A 65 -2.69 11.00 11.32
CA ILE A 65 -2.33 10.02 10.30
C ILE A 65 -1.26 9.08 10.85
N MET A 66 -1.59 7.78 10.87
CA MET A 66 -0.76 6.71 11.40
C MET A 66 0.04 5.97 10.32
N GLY A 67 -0.35 6.12 9.06
CA GLY A 67 0.27 5.43 7.94
C GLY A 67 -0.46 5.69 6.62
N TYR A 68 0.03 5.07 5.54
CA TYR A 68 -0.58 5.17 4.21
C TYR A 68 -0.38 3.87 3.43
N SER A 69 -1.14 3.72 2.36
CA SER A 69 -0.90 2.71 1.32
C SER A 69 -1.16 3.28 -0.06
N MET A 70 -0.31 2.97 -1.01
CA MET A 70 -0.59 3.18 -2.44
C MET A 70 -0.97 1.86 -3.09
N VAL A 71 -2.03 1.90 -3.88
CA VAL A 71 -2.65 0.74 -4.50
C VAL A 71 -2.74 0.97 -6.00
N ALA A 72 -2.22 0.02 -6.78
CA ALA A 72 -2.29 0.05 -8.23
C ALA A 72 -3.33 -0.95 -8.75
N HIS A 73 -3.91 -0.65 -9.90
CA HIS A 73 -4.90 -1.49 -10.56
C HIS A 73 -4.39 -1.99 -11.90
N SER A 74 -4.51 -3.30 -12.12
CA SER A 74 -4.10 -3.95 -13.36
C SER A 74 -5.07 -5.08 -13.72
N TYR A 75 -4.75 -5.84 -14.74
CA TYR A 75 -5.50 -7.02 -15.16
C TYR A 75 -4.63 -8.27 -15.03
N SER A 76 -5.16 -9.34 -14.46
CA SER A 76 -4.52 -10.65 -14.39
C SER A 76 -5.12 -11.58 -15.44
N THR A 77 -4.38 -11.88 -16.50
CA THR A 77 -4.81 -12.86 -17.52
C THR A 77 -4.82 -14.28 -16.96
N GLU A 78 -3.94 -14.56 -16.00
CA GLU A 78 -3.89 -15.86 -15.32
C GLU A 78 -5.16 -16.16 -14.51
N CYS A 79 -5.72 -15.13 -13.86
CA CYS A 79 -6.94 -15.25 -13.06
C CYS A 79 -8.19 -14.75 -13.78
N GLY A 80 -8.03 -14.05 -14.91
CA GLY A 80 -9.14 -13.60 -15.75
C GLY A 80 -9.94 -12.43 -15.21
N GLY A 81 -9.29 -11.39 -14.72
CA GLY A 81 -9.98 -10.22 -14.21
C GLY A 81 -9.05 -9.17 -13.59
N ASN A 82 -9.65 -8.21 -12.89
CA ASN A 82 -8.93 -7.12 -12.26
C ASN A 82 -8.05 -7.61 -11.12
N CYS A 83 -6.84 -7.06 -11.07
CA CYS A 83 -5.84 -7.33 -10.05
C CYS A 83 -5.55 -6.03 -9.28
N VAL A 84 -5.61 -6.11 -7.97
CA VAL A 84 -5.26 -5.02 -7.05
C VAL A 84 -3.87 -5.28 -6.50
N TRP A 85 -2.94 -4.33 -6.72
CA TRP A 85 -1.59 -4.37 -6.21
C TRP A 85 -1.43 -3.41 -5.04
N VAL A 86 -0.98 -3.91 -3.90
CA VAL A 86 -0.52 -3.05 -2.82
C VAL A 86 0.95 -2.74 -3.09
N GLU A 87 1.18 -1.55 -3.64
CA GLU A 87 2.53 -1.09 -4.01
C GLU A 87 3.32 -0.64 -2.79
N ASP A 88 2.73 0.24 -1.98
CA ASP A 88 3.30 0.73 -0.74
C ASP A 88 2.33 0.43 0.41
N ILE A 89 2.86 0.01 1.54
CA ILE A 89 2.16 0.03 2.82
C ILE A 89 3.15 0.41 3.91
N TYR A 90 2.86 1.50 4.59
CA TYR A 90 3.71 2.04 5.64
C TYR A 90 2.87 2.41 6.87
N ILE A 91 3.33 1.98 8.01
CA ILE A 91 2.75 2.32 9.30
C ILE A 91 3.85 2.93 10.15
N LYS A 92 3.61 4.11 10.69
CA LYS A 92 4.55 4.80 11.57
C LYS A 92 4.90 3.90 12.77
N PRO A 93 6.17 3.89 13.23
CA PRO A 93 6.63 2.96 14.26
C PRO A 93 5.75 2.88 15.52
N ASP A 94 5.28 4.03 16.01
CA ASP A 94 4.47 4.11 17.25
C ASP A 94 3.08 3.45 17.12
N TYR A 95 2.64 3.18 15.90
CA TYR A 95 1.33 2.58 15.61
C TYR A 95 1.40 1.13 15.13
N ARG A 96 2.61 0.57 15.04
CA ARG A 96 2.80 -0.83 14.62
C ARG A 96 2.31 -1.81 15.69
N GLY A 97 1.92 -3.01 15.25
CA GLY A 97 1.41 -4.04 16.15
C GLY A 97 -0.03 -3.84 16.62
N LYS A 98 -0.77 -2.89 16.02
CA LYS A 98 -2.17 -2.57 16.35
C LYS A 98 -3.16 -3.06 15.29
N SER A 99 -2.78 -4.02 14.45
CA SER A 99 -3.61 -4.63 13.41
C SER A 99 -4.06 -3.68 12.27
N ILE A 100 -3.42 -2.52 12.11
CA ILE A 100 -3.78 -1.54 11.07
C ILE A 100 -3.70 -2.16 9.66
N ALA A 101 -2.63 -2.92 9.37
CA ALA A 101 -2.49 -3.60 8.09
C ALA A 101 -3.64 -4.61 7.85
N GLY A 102 -4.02 -5.36 8.88
CA GLY A 102 -5.14 -6.30 8.80
C GLY A 102 -6.46 -5.62 8.48
N GLU A 103 -6.75 -4.51 9.16
CA GLU A 103 -7.96 -3.71 8.89
C GLU A 103 -7.93 -3.10 7.49
N PHE A 104 -6.75 -2.69 7.01
CA PHE A 104 -6.60 -2.20 5.65
C PHE A 104 -6.89 -3.28 4.60
N PHE A 105 -6.39 -4.50 4.77
CA PHE A 105 -6.72 -5.59 3.86
C PHE A 105 -8.19 -5.96 3.88
N GLU A 106 -8.83 -5.95 5.04
CA GLU A 106 -10.28 -6.13 5.14
C GLU A 106 -11.04 -5.00 4.42
N HIS A 107 -10.55 -3.77 4.53
CA HIS A 107 -11.11 -2.63 3.80
C HIS A 107 -11.02 -2.82 2.27
N LEU A 108 -9.87 -3.28 1.77
CA LEU A 108 -9.69 -3.59 0.35
C LEU A 108 -10.60 -4.75 -0.11
N ASP A 109 -10.75 -5.79 0.71
CA ASP A 109 -11.68 -6.89 0.43
C ASP A 109 -13.12 -6.39 0.31
N ASN A 110 -13.54 -5.49 1.17
CA ASN A 110 -14.88 -4.89 1.13
C ASN A 110 -15.08 -4.01 -0.10
N MET A 111 -14.06 -3.26 -0.52
CA MET A 111 -14.14 -2.40 -1.71
C MET A 111 -14.08 -3.17 -3.02
N TYR A 112 -13.17 -4.13 -3.13
CA TYR A 112 -12.77 -4.75 -4.40
C TYR A 112 -12.98 -6.25 -4.47
N GLY A 113 -13.24 -6.93 -3.35
CA GLY A 113 -13.28 -8.39 -3.30
C GLY A 113 -14.34 -9.05 -4.19
N LYS A 114 -15.38 -8.31 -4.58
CA LYS A 114 -16.41 -8.81 -5.52
C LYS A 114 -16.02 -8.64 -6.98
N GLU A 115 -15.12 -7.72 -7.30
CA GLU A 115 -14.73 -7.36 -8.66
C GLU A 115 -13.32 -7.84 -9.01
N ALA A 116 -12.40 -7.80 -8.03
CA ALA A 116 -11.04 -8.27 -8.23
C ALA A 116 -10.97 -9.80 -8.16
N VAL A 117 -10.11 -10.36 -9.02
CA VAL A 117 -9.81 -11.80 -9.03
C VAL A 117 -8.52 -12.14 -8.27
N ARG A 118 -7.69 -11.13 -8.00
CA ARG A 118 -6.43 -11.30 -7.29
C ARG A 118 -6.02 -9.99 -6.61
N PHE A 119 -5.48 -10.13 -5.40
CA PHE A 119 -4.69 -9.08 -4.74
C PHE A 119 -3.23 -9.52 -4.74
N ARG A 120 -2.31 -8.61 -5.04
CA ARG A 120 -0.86 -8.88 -5.05
C ARG A 120 -0.10 -7.84 -4.26
N LEU A 121 1.02 -8.25 -3.72
CA LEU A 121 2.03 -7.40 -3.11
C LEU A 121 3.41 -8.03 -3.25
N GLU A 122 4.43 -7.24 -3.04
CA GLU A 122 5.82 -7.69 -2.98
C GLU A 122 6.36 -7.48 -1.56
N VAL A 123 7.17 -8.41 -1.10
CA VAL A 123 7.80 -8.33 0.22
C VAL A 123 9.13 -9.07 0.19
N GLU A 124 10.15 -8.50 0.85
CA GLU A 124 11.41 -9.20 1.09
C GLU A 124 11.20 -10.34 2.08
N GLU A 125 11.76 -11.51 1.78
CA GLU A 125 11.61 -12.71 2.63
C GLU A 125 12.15 -12.49 4.05
N GLU A 126 13.18 -11.67 4.19
CA GLU A 126 13.79 -11.31 5.47
C GLU A 126 12.88 -10.44 6.33
N ASN A 127 11.87 -9.79 5.75
CA ASN A 127 10.87 -9.01 6.49
C ASN A 127 9.82 -9.94 7.09
N GLU A 128 10.24 -10.78 8.03
CA GLU A 128 9.41 -11.85 8.63
C GLU A 128 8.11 -11.32 9.25
N ARG A 129 8.16 -10.12 9.84
CA ARG A 129 6.99 -9.50 10.46
C ARG A 129 5.91 -9.16 9.42
N ALA A 130 6.32 -8.58 8.29
CA ALA A 130 5.41 -8.27 7.18
C ALA A 130 4.87 -9.55 6.53
N VAL A 131 5.74 -10.51 6.25
CA VAL A 131 5.34 -11.82 5.69
C VAL A 131 4.29 -12.49 6.56
N LYS A 132 4.47 -12.49 7.88
CA LYS A 132 3.51 -13.06 8.83
C LYS A 132 2.16 -12.34 8.80
N ALA A 133 2.17 -11.00 8.74
CA ALA A 133 0.96 -10.20 8.64
C ALA A 133 0.20 -10.48 7.33
N TYR A 134 0.91 -10.59 6.21
CA TYR A 134 0.32 -10.85 4.90
C TYR A 134 -0.27 -12.27 4.81
N LYS A 135 0.44 -13.28 5.33
CA LYS A 135 -0.11 -14.64 5.44
C LYS A 135 -1.38 -14.69 6.27
N LYS A 136 -1.42 -13.94 7.37
CA LYS A 136 -2.63 -13.84 8.20
C LYS A 136 -3.80 -13.20 7.45
N ALA A 137 -3.52 -12.28 6.53
CA ALA A 137 -4.51 -11.66 5.67
C ALA A 137 -4.91 -12.53 4.45
N GLY A 138 -4.35 -13.73 4.31
CA GLY A 138 -4.71 -14.68 3.26
C GLY A 138 -3.78 -14.66 2.03
N PHE A 139 -2.70 -13.89 2.06
CA PHE A 139 -1.71 -13.91 0.98
C PHE A 139 -0.84 -15.16 1.04
N GLU A 140 -0.55 -15.70 -0.13
CA GLU A 140 0.34 -16.83 -0.31
C GLU A 140 1.49 -16.46 -1.26
N LYS A 141 2.64 -17.11 -1.11
CA LYS A 141 3.79 -16.90 -1.99
C LYS A 141 3.45 -17.29 -3.43
N LEU A 142 3.78 -16.43 -4.38
CA LEU A 142 3.82 -16.76 -5.81
C LEU A 142 5.26 -17.10 -6.20
N ASP A 143 5.44 -18.25 -6.86
CA ASP A 143 6.77 -18.78 -7.24
C ASP A 143 7.25 -18.23 -8.60
N TYR A 144 6.95 -16.96 -8.90
CA TYR A 144 7.46 -16.29 -10.09
C TYR A 144 8.66 -15.41 -9.74
N VAL A 145 9.70 -15.51 -10.55
CA VAL A 145 10.80 -14.54 -10.52
C VAL A 145 10.37 -13.31 -11.31
N GLN A 146 10.45 -12.14 -10.68
CA GLN A 146 10.14 -10.87 -11.33
C GLN A 146 11.38 -10.33 -12.03
N MET A 147 11.18 -9.75 -13.20
CA MET A 147 12.23 -9.07 -13.98
C MET A 147 11.73 -7.69 -14.35
N ALA A 148 12.61 -6.69 -14.25
CA ALA A 148 12.29 -5.31 -14.57
C ALA A 148 13.27 -4.75 -15.62
N LYS A 149 12.77 -3.83 -16.42
CA LYS A 149 13.57 -2.99 -17.30
C LYS A 149 13.06 -1.57 -17.13
N ASP A 150 13.91 -0.71 -16.57
CA ASP A 150 13.58 0.68 -16.29
C ASP A 150 14.10 1.59 -17.42
N TYR A 151 13.47 2.77 -17.57
CA TYR A 151 13.82 3.76 -18.61
C TYR A 151 14.17 5.09 -18.00
#